data_606d9040a7bafc14b3d1331719857a0d
#
_entry.id   606d9040a7bafc14b3d1331719857a0d
#
_cell.length_a   1.000
_cell.length_b   1.000
_cell.length_c   1.000
_cell.angle_alpha   90.00
_cell.angle_beta   90.00
_cell.angle_gamma   90.00
#
_symmetry.space_group_name_H-M   'P 1'
#
loop_
_entity.id
_entity.type
_entity.pdbx_description
1 polymer ?
#
loop_
_entity_poly.entity_id
_entity_poly.type
_entity_poly.pdbx_seq_one_letter_code
_entity_poly.pdbx_strand_id
1 'polypeptide(L)'
;MGIGVLIIGDSGTGKSTSLRNFERGEIGILNVAGKPLPFRNDLARLDNARYNQIHQALMKDSLNAYVIDDAGYLLSFDNFRRAKENGYGKFVDMAQSFEQMLEAIAGTSADTIVYVMMHAERDADGRIKPKLIGKMLDEKLCVEGLFSIVLIARNIDGRYVFETQTDGLTPAKSPIGMFAEREIDNDLKAVDTAIREYWNLKPLGGESDG
;
A
#
# COMPACT_ATOMS: atom_id res chain seq x y z
N MET A 1 4.11 13.33 10.95
CA MET A 1 4.27 11.90 10.65
C MET A 1 3.20 11.55 9.64
N GLY A 2 3.62 11.06 8.47
CA GLY A 2 2.69 10.67 7.42
C GLY A 2 1.83 9.45 7.79
N ILE A 3 0.76 9.26 7.03
CA ILE A 3 -0.23 8.21 7.28
C ILE A 3 -0.02 7.06 6.31
N GLY A 4 0.26 5.88 6.83
CA GLY A 4 0.28 4.65 6.04
C GLY A 4 -1.10 3.99 5.98
N VAL A 5 -1.50 3.55 4.79
CA VAL A 5 -2.70 2.74 4.54
C VAL A 5 -2.30 1.46 3.82
N LEU A 6 -2.61 0.32 4.38
CA LEU A 6 -2.35 -0.98 3.75
C LEU A 6 -3.58 -1.47 3.00
N ILE A 7 -3.40 -1.87 1.74
CA ILE A 7 -4.46 -2.46 0.91
C ILE A 7 -4.04 -3.87 0.51
N ILE A 8 -4.79 -4.87 0.95
CA ILE A 8 -4.51 -6.28 0.71
C ILE A 8 -5.61 -6.85 -0.19
N GLY A 9 -5.25 -7.71 -1.13
CA GLY A 9 -6.23 -8.42 -1.96
C GLY A 9 -5.58 -9.34 -2.98
N ASP A 10 -6.33 -10.32 -3.43
CA ASP A 10 -5.92 -11.25 -4.48
C ASP A 10 -5.70 -10.54 -5.82
N SER A 11 -5.11 -11.23 -6.78
CA SER A 11 -5.03 -10.72 -8.14
C SER A 11 -6.44 -10.54 -8.72
N GLY A 12 -6.68 -9.41 -9.39
CA GLY A 12 -8.00 -9.12 -10.00
C GLY A 12 -9.06 -8.56 -9.05
N THR A 13 -8.73 -8.28 -7.77
CA THR A 13 -9.69 -7.70 -6.80
C THR A 13 -9.83 -6.19 -6.89
N GLY A 14 -9.20 -5.54 -7.87
CA GLY A 14 -9.37 -4.11 -8.12
C GLY A 14 -8.40 -3.19 -7.37
N LYS A 15 -7.32 -3.70 -6.73
CA LYS A 15 -6.34 -2.83 -6.05
C LYS A 15 -5.89 -1.67 -6.93
N SER A 16 -5.23 -1.94 -8.04
CA SER A 16 -4.76 -0.87 -8.95
C SER A 16 -5.92 -0.18 -9.69
N THR A 17 -7.08 -0.83 -9.89
CA THR A 17 -8.28 -0.22 -10.49
C THR A 17 -8.85 0.90 -9.63
N SER A 18 -8.67 0.83 -8.31
CA SER A 18 -9.17 1.85 -7.38
C SER A 18 -8.55 3.23 -7.59
N LEU A 19 -7.43 3.31 -8.31
CA LEU A 19 -6.75 4.56 -8.65
C LEU A 19 -7.41 5.35 -9.79
N ARG A 20 -8.44 4.81 -10.44
CA ARG A 20 -9.03 5.33 -11.69
C ARG A 20 -9.58 6.75 -11.62
N ASN A 21 -9.95 7.22 -10.43
CA ASN A 21 -10.59 8.51 -10.22
C ASN A 21 -9.60 9.62 -9.79
N PHE A 22 -8.31 9.29 -9.58
CA PHE A 22 -7.29 10.29 -9.38
C PHE A 22 -6.96 11.04 -10.67
N GLU A 23 -6.61 12.30 -10.53
CA GLU A 23 -6.14 13.16 -11.61
C GLU A 23 -4.61 13.31 -11.55
N ARG A 24 -4.04 13.77 -12.67
CA ARG A 24 -2.61 14.03 -12.76
C ARG A 24 -2.18 15.07 -11.73
N GLY A 25 -1.17 14.74 -10.94
CA GLY A 25 -0.64 15.62 -9.88
C GLY A 25 -1.27 15.41 -8.50
N GLU A 26 -2.34 14.63 -8.40
CA GLU A 26 -2.95 14.31 -7.10
C GLU A 26 -2.24 13.17 -6.37
N ILE A 27 -1.66 12.21 -7.13
CA ILE A 27 -1.01 11.03 -6.57
C ILE A 27 0.26 10.65 -7.33
N GLY A 28 1.28 10.22 -6.62
CA GLY A 28 2.51 9.64 -7.17
C GLY A 28 2.46 8.11 -7.13
N ILE A 29 2.55 7.44 -8.29
CA ILE A 29 2.47 5.99 -8.38
C ILE A 29 3.87 5.38 -8.47
N LEU A 30 4.26 4.63 -7.44
CA LEU A 30 5.49 3.86 -7.36
C LEU A 30 5.18 2.40 -7.73
N ASN A 31 5.16 2.11 -9.03
CA ASN A 31 4.73 0.83 -9.60
C ASN A 31 5.89 -0.17 -9.58
N VAL A 32 5.89 -1.08 -8.64
CA VAL A 32 6.98 -2.06 -8.43
C VAL A 32 7.02 -3.10 -9.55
N ALA A 33 5.87 -3.60 -9.95
CA ALA A 33 5.76 -4.65 -10.99
C ALA A 33 5.97 -4.13 -12.42
N GLY A 34 5.92 -2.81 -12.63
CA GLY A 34 6.09 -2.19 -13.96
C GLY A 34 4.94 -2.49 -14.94
N LYS A 35 3.80 -2.98 -14.46
CA LYS A 35 2.63 -3.27 -15.28
C LYS A 35 1.88 -1.99 -15.65
N PRO A 36 1.26 -1.90 -16.84
CA PRO A 36 0.28 -0.85 -17.13
C PRO A 36 -0.87 -0.88 -16.12
N LEU A 37 -1.39 0.28 -15.75
CA LEU A 37 -2.63 0.36 -14.98
C LEU A 37 -3.80 -0.18 -15.80
N PRO A 38 -4.80 -0.82 -15.17
CA PRO A 38 -5.90 -1.49 -15.88
C PRO A 38 -6.96 -0.52 -16.42
N PHE A 39 -6.63 0.75 -16.59
CA PHE A 39 -7.50 1.80 -17.15
C PHE A 39 -6.67 2.85 -17.90
N ARG A 40 -7.34 3.63 -18.77
CA ARG A 40 -6.69 4.76 -19.46
C ARG A 40 -6.41 5.88 -18.47
N ASN A 41 -5.19 6.39 -18.44
CA ASN A 41 -4.78 7.44 -17.51
C ASN A 41 -3.58 8.23 -18.03
N ASP A 42 -3.31 9.36 -17.40
CA ASP A 42 -2.12 10.20 -17.55
C ASP A 42 -1.42 10.44 -16.19
N LEU A 43 -1.67 9.59 -15.22
CA LEU A 43 -1.13 9.67 -13.86
C LEU A 43 0.40 9.58 -13.87
N ALA A 44 1.04 10.39 -13.03
CA ALA A 44 2.49 10.34 -12.83
C ALA A 44 2.90 9.01 -12.21
N ARG A 45 3.78 8.25 -12.93
CA ARG A 45 4.13 6.89 -12.55
C ARG A 45 5.62 6.63 -12.71
N LEU A 46 6.22 6.01 -11.70
CA LEU A 46 7.56 5.45 -11.74
C LEU A 46 7.45 3.92 -11.85
N ASP A 47 7.69 3.38 -13.04
CA ASP A 47 7.64 1.94 -13.30
C ASP A 47 8.92 1.23 -12.85
N ASN A 48 8.80 -0.04 -12.43
CA ASN A 48 9.88 -0.86 -11.89
C ASN A 48 10.55 -0.23 -10.67
N ALA A 49 9.75 0.42 -9.83
CA ALA A 49 10.22 1.11 -8.64
C ALA A 49 10.96 0.16 -7.68
N ARG A 50 12.05 0.64 -7.10
CA ARG A 50 12.90 -0.07 -6.15
C ARG A 50 12.97 0.68 -4.83
N TYR A 51 13.46 0.04 -3.77
CA TYR A 51 13.55 0.63 -2.43
C TYR A 51 14.18 2.02 -2.42
N ASN A 52 15.33 2.22 -3.08
CA ASN A 52 16.00 3.51 -3.12
C ASN A 52 15.19 4.61 -3.82
N GLN A 53 14.48 4.27 -4.89
CA GLN A 53 13.64 5.22 -5.61
C GLN A 53 12.36 5.55 -4.83
N ILE A 54 11.76 4.55 -4.17
CA ILE A 54 10.62 4.75 -3.27
C ILE A 54 11.04 5.67 -2.13
N HIS A 55 12.15 5.36 -1.46
CA HIS A 55 12.69 6.19 -0.39
C HIS A 55 12.94 7.64 -0.85
N GLN A 56 13.59 7.84 -2.01
CA GLN A 56 13.82 9.17 -2.57
C GLN A 56 12.52 9.93 -2.87
N ALA A 57 11.50 9.26 -3.41
CA ALA A 57 10.20 9.87 -3.67
C ALA A 57 9.51 10.32 -2.38
N LEU A 58 9.50 9.46 -1.35
CA LEU A 58 8.91 9.77 -0.06
C LEU A 58 9.68 10.84 0.70
N MET A 59 11.02 10.83 0.65
CA MET A 59 11.86 11.87 1.26
C MET A 59 11.72 13.23 0.59
N LYS A 60 11.49 13.26 -0.73
CA LYS A 60 11.22 14.49 -1.46
C LYS A 60 9.86 15.08 -1.08
N ASP A 61 8.90 14.22 -0.79
CA ASP A 61 7.55 14.54 -0.31
C ASP A 61 6.85 15.66 -1.10
N SER A 62 6.97 15.61 -2.43
CA SER A 62 6.48 16.65 -3.34
C SER A 62 4.99 16.56 -3.65
N LEU A 63 4.34 15.49 -3.21
CA LEU A 63 2.90 15.25 -3.32
C LEU A 63 2.38 14.81 -1.95
N ASN A 64 1.13 15.10 -1.66
CA ASN A 64 0.51 14.68 -0.40
C ASN A 64 -0.25 13.33 -0.50
N ALA A 65 -0.09 12.60 -1.62
CA ALA A 65 -0.53 11.21 -1.76
C ALA A 65 0.46 10.41 -2.62
N TYR A 66 0.78 9.20 -2.16
CA TYR A 66 1.58 8.22 -2.89
C TYR A 66 0.95 6.83 -2.82
N VAL A 67 1.18 6.02 -3.84
CA VAL A 67 0.89 4.59 -3.80
C VAL A 67 2.12 3.78 -4.17
N ILE A 68 2.44 2.77 -3.38
CA ILE A 68 3.42 1.73 -3.68
C ILE A 68 2.61 0.53 -4.18
N ASP A 69 2.44 0.45 -5.51
CA ASP A 69 1.64 -0.61 -6.12
C ASP A 69 2.45 -1.90 -6.25
N ASP A 70 1.84 -3.00 -5.84
CA ASP A 70 2.45 -4.34 -5.83
C ASP A 70 3.71 -4.44 -4.94
N ALA A 71 3.72 -3.80 -3.77
CA ALA A 71 4.87 -3.68 -2.86
C ALA A 71 5.51 -5.03 -2.48
N GLY A 72 4.74 -6.11 -2.39
CA GLY A 72 5.26 -7.45 -2.10
C GLY A 72 6.28 -7.97 -3.13
N TYR A 73 6.23 -7.47 -4.38
CA TYR A 73 7.22 -7.84 -5.39
C TYR A 73 8.61 -7.24 -5.14
N LEU A 74 8.75 -6.22 -4.29
CA LEU A 74 10.06 -5.74 -3.87
C LEU A 74 10.90 -6.86 -3.28
N LEU A 75 10.30 -7.65 -2.37
CA LEU A 75 10.92 -8.83 -1.75
C LEU A 75 11.23 -9.92 -2.78
N SER A 76 10.27 -10.21 -3.69
CA SER A 76 10.44 -11.23 -4.73
C SER A 76 11.60 -10.89 -5.64
N PHE A 77 11.60 -9.67 -6.19
CA PHE A 77 12.61 -9.25 -7.15
C PHE A 77 13.99 -9.11 -6.49
N ASP A 78 14.05 -8.69 -5.23
CA ASP A 78 15.31 -8.65 -4.50
C ASP A 78 15.87 -10.06 -4.26
N ASN A 79 15.02 -10.99 -3.84
CA ASN A 79 15.40 -12.39 -3.69
C ASN A 79 15.96 -12.99 -4.99
N PHE A 80 15.31 -12.72 -6.14
CA PHE A 80 15.80 -13.21 -7.43
C PHE A 80 17.12 -12.56 -7.86
N ARG A 81 17.29 -11.26 -7.66
CA ARG A 81 18.56 -10.56 -7.97
C ARG A 81 19.73 -11.11 -7.15
N ARG A 82 19.45 -11.52 -5.92
CA ARG A 82 20.42 -12.05 -4.95
C ARG A 82 20.44 -13.58 -4.90
N ALA A 83 19.94 -14.27 -5.94
CA ALA A 83 19.80 -15.74 -5.96
C ALA A 83 21.13 -16.48 -5.80
N LYS A 84 22.27 -15.86 -6.19
CA LYS A 84 23.61 -16.44 -6.06
C LYS A 84 24.24 -16.22 -4.68
N GLU A 85 23.66 -15.37 -3.84
CA GLU A 85 24.13 -15.15 -2.48
C GLU A 85 23.69 -16.30 -1.58
N ASN A 86 24.64 -16.89 -0.87
CA ASN A 86 24.41 -17.97 0.07
C ASN A 86 24.29 -17.43 1.50
N GLY A 87 23.53 -18.13 2.34
CA GLY A 87 23.43 -17.84 3.76
C GLY A 87 22.20 -17.03 4.16
N TYR A 88 22.04 -16.89 5.47
CA TYR A 88 20.88 -16.26 6.10
C TYR A 88 20.92 -14.73 5.99
N GLY A 89 22.12 -14.14 5.92
CA GLY A 89 22.33 -12.68 5.90
C GLY A 89 21.49 -11.96 4.83
N LYS A 90 21.40 -12.53 3.62
CA LYS A 90 20.60 -11.99 2.54
C LYS A 90 19.13 -11.74 2.92
N PHE A 91 18.53 -12.67 3.66
CA PHE A 91 17.13 -12.54 4.08
C PHE A 91 16.95 -11.49 5.19
N VAL A 92 17.98 -11.31 6.03
CA VAL A 92 18.02 -10.22 7.03
C VAL A 92 18.05 -8.87 6.33
N ASP A 93 18.95 -8.70 5.35
CA ASP A 93 19.06 -7.44 4.60
C ASP A 93 17.77 -7.11 3.83
N MET A 94 17.14 -8.12 3.22
CA MET A 94 15.86 -7.96 2.51
C MET A 94 14.75 -7.50 3.47
N ALA A 95 14.70 -8.12 4.65
CA ALA A 95 13.75 -7.76 5.69
C ALA A 95 13.97 -6.32 6.18
N GLN A 96 15.21 -5.96 6.41
CA GLN A 96 15.61 -4.61 6.81
C GLN A 96 15.24 -3.56 5.74
N SER A 97 15.49 -3.87 4.46
CA SER A 97 15.11 -2.96 3.37
C SER A 97 13.60 -2.75 3.28
N PHE A 98 12.81 -3.80 3.54
CA PHE A 98 11.35 -3.70 3.54
C PHE A 98 10.85 -2.90 4.75
N GLU A 99 11.39 -3.15 5.90
CA GLU A 99 11.08 -2.42 7.14
C GLU A 99 11.44 -0.93 7.02
N GLN A 100 12.64 -0.59 6.54
CA GLN A 100 13.06 0.80 6.28
C GLN A 100 12.12 1.53 5.29
N MET A 101 11.57 0.82 4.29
CA MET A 101 10.56 1.40 3.41
C MET A 101 9.28 1.76 4.19
N LEU A 102 8.84 0.90 5.12
CA LEU A 102 7.68 1.18 5.97
C LEU A 102 7.96 2.34 6.94
N GLU A 103 9.16 2.43 7.50
CA GLU A 103 9.58 3.56 8.34
C GLU A 103 9.60 4.88 7.57
N ALA A 104 10.05 4.85 6.29
CA ALA A 104 10.06 6.04 5.44
C ALA A 104 8.68 6.66 5.24
N ILE A 105 7.60 5.87 5.29
CA ILE A 105 6.22 6.35 5.26
C ILE A 105 5.94 7.26 6.44
N ALA A 106 6.34 6.84 7.63
CA ALA A 106 6.17 7.65 8.85
C ALA A 106 7.00 8.94 8.81
N GLY A 107 8.08 8.96 8.05
CA GLY A 107 8.95 10.13 7.85
C GLY A 107 8.40 11.20 6.91
N THR A 108 7.33 10.95 6.17
CA THR A 108 6.69 11.95 5.30
C THR A 108 5.93 13.00 6.12
N SER A 109 5.48 14.09 5.47
CA SER A 109 4.74 15.16 6.14
C SER A 109 3.43 14.67 6.77
N ALA A 110 2.87 15.42 7.69
CA ALA A 110 1.63 15.04 8.37
C ALA A 110 0.41 14.99 7.44
N ASP A 111 0.46 15.74 6.33
CA ASP A 111 -0.60 15.78 5.32
C ASP A 111 -0.44 14.71 4.24
N THR A 112 0.63 13.90 4.28
CA THR A 112 0.93 12.88 3.27
C THR A 112 0.34 11.54 3.64
N ILE A 113 -0.39 10.94 2.70
CA ILE A 113 -0.93 9.59 2.80
C ILE A 113 -0.17 8.67 1.82
N VAL A 114 0.32 7.54 2.33
CA VAL A 114 1.01 6.54 1.51
C VAL A 114 0.25 5.23 1.55
N TYR A 115 -0.27 4.84 0.39
CA TYR A 115 -0.97 3.57 0.18
C TYR A 115 0.02 2.47 -0.20
N VAL A 116 0.03 1.37 0.54
CA VAL A 116 0.85 0.19 0.25
C VAL A 116 -0.06 -0.93 -0.22
N MET A 117 0.03 -1.30 -1.49
CA MET A 117 -0.79 -2.38 -2.07
C MET A 117 -0.01 -3.68 -2.08
N MET A 118 -0.59 -4.73 -1.49
CA MET A 118 0.03 -6.04 -1.39
C MET A 118 -0.93 -7.16 -1.83
N HIS A 119 -0.38 -8.22 -2.37
CA HIS A 119 -1.13 -9.44 -2.60
C HIS A 119 -1.51 -10.09 -1.28
N ALA A 120 -2.68 -10.73 -1.27
CA ALA A 120 -3.15 -11.55 -0.17
C ALA A 120 -2.52 -12.95 -0.22
N GLU A 121 -2.37 -13.55 0.95
CA GLU A 121 -2.28 -15.01 1.13
C GLU A 121 -3.16 -15.42 2.30
N ARG A 122 -3.42 -16.72 2.41
CA ARG A 122 -4.18 -17.27 3.54
C ARG A 122 -3.27 -18.12 4.39
N ASP A 123 -3.38 -17.97 5.70
CA ASP A 123 -2.73 -18.84 6.65
C ASP A 123 -3.46 -20.21 6.76
N ALA A 124 -2.95 -21.09 7.63
CA ALA A 124 -3.51 -22.42 7.86
C ALA A 124 -4.96 -22.40 8.41
N ASP A 125 -5.35 -21.31 9.06
CA ASP A 125 -6.69 -21.10 9.60
C ASP A 125 -7.62 -20.40 8.60
N GLY A 126 -7.14 -20.12 7.37
CA GLY A 126 -7.87 -19.43 6.31
C GLY A 126 -7.93 -17.91 6.46
N ARG A 127 -7.21 -17.33 7.44
CA ARG A 127 -7.17 -15.88 7.64
C ARG A 127 -6.33 -15.21 6.57
N ILE A 128 -6.79 -14.06 6.09
CA ILE A 128 -6.07 -13.25 5.12
C ILE A 128 -4.93 -12.50 5.82
N LYS A 129 -3.76 -12.50 5.18
CA LYS A 129 -2.59 -11.69 5.55
C LYS A 129 -1.89 -11.15 4.30
N PRO A 130 -1.04 -10.12 4.42
CA PRO A 130 -0.20 -9.70 3.29
C PRO A 130 0.79 -10.80 2.93
N LYS A 131 0.95 -11.08 1.64
CA LYS A 131 1.90 -12.07 1.15
C LYS A 131 3.32 -11.56 1.27
N LEU A 132 4.13 -12.22 2.08
CA LEU A 132 5.53 -11.93 2.30
C LEU A 132 6.42 -13.06 1.75
N ILE A 133 7.69 -12.74 1.52
CA ILE A 133 8.70 -13.73 1.12
C ILE A 133 9.80 -13.77 2.16
N GLY A 134 10.07 -14.98 2.67
CA GLY A 134 11.07 -15.25 3.69
C GLY A 134 10.46 -15.46 5.06
N LYS A 135 10.77 -16.61 5.66
CA LYS A 135 10.26 -17.01 6.99
C LYS A 135 10.50 -15.95 8.07
N MET A 136 11.62 -15.22 7.98
CA MET A 136 11.93 -14.21 8.98
C MET A 136 10.93 -13.05 8.97
N LEU A 137 10.55 -12.54 7.79
CA LEU A 137 9.52 -11.51 7.70
C LEU A 137 8.15 -12.06 8.11
N ASP A 138 7.80 -13.22 7.59
CA ASP A 138 6.49 -13.83 7.82
C ASP A 138 6.27 -14.22 9.30
N GLU A 139 7.31 -14.64 10.01
CA GLU A 139 7.23 -15.06 11.43
C GLU A 139 7.51 -13.93 12.42
N LYS A 140 8.23 -12.87 12.02
CA LYS A 140 8.73 -11.83 12.94
C LYS A 140 8.08 -10.47 12.75
N LEU A 141 7.45 -10.21 11.61
CA LEU A 141 6.85 -8.92 11.30
C LEU A 141 5.37 -9.07 10.95
N CYS A 142 4.50 -8.55 11.81
CA CYS A 142 3.09 -8.39 11.53
C CYS A 142 2.93 -7.05 10.77
N VAL A 143 3.01 -7.10 9.44
CA VAL A 143 2.97 -5.89 8.59
C VAL A 143 1.68 -5.10 8.80
N GLU A 144 0.53 -5.78 8.81
CA GLU A 144 -0.77 -5.15 9.04
C GLU A 144 -0.89 -4.50 10.43
N GLY A 145 -0.06 -4.94 11.39
CA GLY A 145 0.03 -4.34 12.72
C GLY A 145 0.62 -2.92 12.72
N LEU A 146 1.43 -2.59 11.70
CA LEU A 146 2.08 -1.29 11.58
C LEU A 146 1.17 -0.19 11.01
N PHE A 147 0.00 -0.55 10.50
CA PHE A 147 -0.94 0.39 9.89
C PHE A 147 -2.19 0.57 10.76
N SER A 148 -2.67 1.80 10.88
CA SER A 148 -3.95 2.11 11.54
C SER A 148 -5.14 1.84 10.63
N ILE A 149 -4.93 1.86 9.32
CA ILE A 149 -5.95 1.58 8.31
C ILE A 149 -5.45 0.41 7.46
N VAL A 150 -6.23 -0.66 7.42
CA VAL A 150 -6.03 -1.82 6.57
C VAL A 150 -7.33 -2.10 5.82
N LEU A 151 -7.30 -2.04 4.51
CA LEU A 151 -8.43 -2.28 3.63
C LEU A 151 -8.24 -3.61 2.89
N ILE A 152 -9.29 -4.39 2.76
CA ILE A 152 -9.28 -5.60 1.94
C ILE A 152 -10.02 -5.34 0.64
N ALA A 153 -9.31 -5.41 -0.48
CA ALA A 153 -9.90 -5.30 -1.81
C ALA A 153 -10.54 -6.63 -2.21
N ARG A 154 -11.82 -6.59 -2.57
CA ARG A 154 -12.59 -7.76 -3.01
C ARG A 154 -13.32 -7.50 -4.32
N ASN A 155 -13.57 -8.59 -5.04
CA ASN A 155 -14.54 -8.64 -6.12
C ASN A 155 -15.67 -9.59 -5.68
N ILE A 156 -16.84 -9.03 -5.45
CA ILE A 156 -18.03 -9.77 -5.05
C ILE A 156 -19.04 -9.70 -6.20
N ASP A 157 -19.17 -10.80 -6.94
CA ASP A 157 -20.09 -10.92 -8.08
C ASP A 157 -19.94 -9.81 -9.12
N GLY A 158 -18.69 -9.42 -9.41
CA GLY A 158 -18.34 -8.37 -10.36
C GLY A 158 -18.32 -6.95 -9.78
N ARG A 159 -18.76 -6.76 -8.54
CA ARG A 159 -18.66 -5.50 -7.81
C ARG A 159 -17.34 -5.44 -7.05
N TYR A 160 -16.53 -4.42 -7.33
CA TYR A 160 -15.30 -4.17 -6.59
C TYR A 160 -15.57 -3.32 -5.36
N VAL A 161 -15.09 -3.79 -4.20
CA VAL A 161 -15.29 -3.14 -2.90
C VAL A 161 -14.01 -3.14 -2.07
N PHE A 162 -13.97 -2.27 -1.06
CA PHE A 162 -13.05 -2.34 0.06
C PHE A 162 -13.80 -2.73 1.34
N GLU A 163 -13.31 -3.75 2.05
CA GLU A 163 -13.71 -3.98 3.44
C GLU A 163 -12.90 -3.08 4.36
N THR A 164 -13.58 -2.40 5.28
CA THR A 164 -13.02 -1.41 6.21
C THR A 164 -12.88 -1.93 7.63
N GLN A 165 -13.58 -3.03 7.97
CA GLN A 165 -13.62 -3.65 9.28
C GLN A 165 -13.52 -5.17 9.15
N THR A 166 -12.89 -5.81 10.12
CA THR A 166 -12.70 -7.27 10.16
C THR A 166 -14.02 -8.05 10.30
N ASP A 167 -14.03 -9.26 9.74
CA ASP A 167 -15.04 -10.29 9.98
C ASP A 167 -14.50 -11.44 10.88
N GLY A 168 -13.29 -11.25 11.41
CA GLY A 168 -12.56 -12.28 12.14
C GLY A 168 -11.62 -13.12 11.27
N LEU A 169 -11.77 -13.07 9.93
CA LEU A 169 -10.90 -13.76 8.96
C LEU A 169 -10.01 -12.81 8.18
N THR A 170 -10.23 -11.52 8.30
CA THR A 170 -9.44 -10.48 7.63
C THR A 170 -8.82 -9.53 8.65
N PRO A 171 -7.65 -8.94 8.36
CA PRO A 171 -7.04 -7.90 9.17
C PRO A 171 -7.61 -6.50 8.89
N ALA A 172 -8.75 -6.40 8.19
CA ALA A 172 -9.37 -5.11 7.86
C ALA A 172 -9.65 -4.32 9.14
N LYS A 173 -9.25 -3.07 9.16
CA LYS A 173 -9.46 -2.14 10.28
C LYS A 173 -9.37 -0.70 9.82
N SER A 174 -10.10 0.15 10.51
CA SER A 174 -10.04 1.61 10.38
C SER A 174 -10.43 2.27 11.71
N PRO A 175 -10.05 3.54 11.94
CA PRO A 175 -10.49 4.31 13.08
C PRO A 175 -12.02 4.35 13.22
N ILE A 176 -12.50 4.38 14.46
CA ILE A 176 -13.94 4.41 14.75
C ILE A 176 -14.58 5.64 14.12
N GLY A 177 -15.62 5.43 13.32
CA GLY A 177 -16.38 6.51 12.68
C GLY A 177 -15.75 7.08 11.39
N MET A 178 -14.59 6.57 10.93
CA MET A 178 -13.98 7.02 9.67
C MET A 178 -14.82 6.60 8.45
N PHE A 179 -15.29 5.37 8.41
CA PHE A 179 -16.18 4.86 7.37
C PHE A 179 -17.52 4.48 7.98
N ALA A 180 -18.61 4.88 7.30
CA ALA A 180 -19.96 4.58 7.77
C ALA A 180 -20.34 3.09 7.65
N GLU A 181 -19.76 2.41 6.64
CA GLU A 181 -20.11 1.03 6.29
C GLU A 181 -18.88 0.13 6.33
N ARG A 182 -19.11 -1.15 6.57
CA ARG A 182 -18.07 -2.19 6.53
C ARG A 182 -17.54 -2.41 5.13
N GLU A 183 -18.39 -2.31 4.11
CA GLU A 183 -18.03 -2.40 2.71
C GLU A 183 -18.28 -1.06 2.02
N ILE A 184 -17.27 -0.51 1.41
CA ILE A 184 -17.34 0.72 0.62
C ILE A 184 -16.93 0.45 -0.83
N ASP A 185 -17.27 1.36 -1.75
CA ASP A 185 -16.86 1.24 -3.13
C ASP A 185 -15.33 1.23 -3.28
N ASN A 186 -14.85 0.48 -4.27
CA ASN A 186 -13.44 0.41 -4.63
C ASN A 186 -13.01 1.71 -5.36
N ASP A 187 -12.97 2.80 -4.60
CA ASP A 187 -12.56 4.12 -5.05
C ASP A 187 -11.56 4.70 -4.04
N LEU A 188 -10.27 4.66 -4.40
CA LEU A 188 -9.23 5.10 -3.48
C LEU A 188 -9.20 6.62 -3.32
N LYS A 189 -9.69 7.40 -4.29
CA LYS A 189 -9.82 8.86 -4.14
C LYS A 189 -10.89 9.22 -3.10
N ALA A 190 -12.01 8.49 -3.08
CA ALA A 190 -13.03 8.64 -2.05
C ALA A 190 -12.50 8.23 -0.66
N VAL A 191 -11.71 7.16 -0.58
CA VAL A 191 -11.03 6.75 0.66
C VAL A 191 -10.06 7.84 1.13
N ASP A 192 -9.26 8.42 0.22
CA ASP A 192 -8.32 9.51 0.53
C ASP A 192 -9.07 10.72 1.11
N THR A 193 -10.18 11.10 0.50
CA THR A 193 -11.03 12.20 0.97
C THR A 193 -11.53 11.92 2.40
N ALA A 194 -12.06 10.73 2.66
CA ALA A 194 -12.56 10.35 3.98
C ALA A 194 -11.45 10.37 5.05
N ILE A 195 -10.24 9.93 4.72
CA ILE A 195 -9.09 9.97 5.62
C ILE A 195 -8.69 11.43 5.94
N ARG A 196 -8.65 12.28 4.90
CA ARG A 196 -8.30 13.70 5.07
C ARG A 196 -9.33 14.44 5.91
N GLU A 197 -10.61 14.20 5.67
CA GLU A 197 -11.70 14.79 6.48
C GLU A 197 -11.62 14.34 7.93
N TYR A 198 -11.37 13.04 8.18
CA TYR A 198 -11.30 12.49 9.53
C TYR A 198 -10.17 13.09 10.37
N TRP A 199 -9.01 13.36 9.79
CA TRP A 199 -7.84 13.92 10.48
C TRP A 199 -7.56 15.39 10.19
N ASN A 200 -8.46 16.09 9.48
CA ASN A 200 -8.31 17.50 9.08
C ASN A 200 -7.00 17.78 8.32
N LEU A 201 -6.66 16.91 7.36
CA LEU A 201 -5.47 17.05 6.53
C LEU A 201 -5.75 18.01 5.35
N LYS A 202 -4.68 18.55 4.75
CA LYS A 202 -4.79 19.33 3.50
C LYS A 202 -5.43 18.49 2.39
N PRO A 203 -6.27 19.09 1.52
CA PRO A 203 -6.88 18.38 0.39
C PRO A 203 -5.82 17.89 -0.61
N LEU A 204 -6.21 16.93 -1.46
CA LEU A 204 -5.38 16.47 -2.58
C LEU A 204 -4.97 17.61 -3.50
N GLY A 205 -3.75 17.57 -4.02
CA GLY A 205 -3.25 18.57 -4.97
C GLY A 205 -3.00 19.96 -4.38
N GLY A 206 -3.16 20.14 -3.04
CA GLY A 206 -2.75 21.36 -2.35
C GLY A 206 -1.23 21.53 -2.44
N GLU A 207 -0.77 22.70 -2.87
CA GLU A 207 0.66 23.02 -2.86
C GLU A 207 1.19 22.81 -1.44
N SER A 208 2.28 22.07 -1.31
CA SER A 208 3.04 22.03 -0.07
C SER A 208 3.62 23.42 0.12
N ASP A 209 3.15 24.16 1.14
CA ASP A 209 3.82 25.38 1.56
C ASP A 209 5.27 25.04 1.89
N GLY A 210 6.20 25.43 1.01
CA GLY A 210 7.63 25.22 1.13
C GLY A 210 8.26 26.09 2.21
#